data_56abcb309d162c8d98b00fac25bbd9ac
#
_entry.id   56abcb309d162c8d98b00fac25bbd9ac
#
_cell.length_a   1.000
_cell.length_b   1.000
_cell.length_c   1.000
_cell.angle_alpha   90.00
_cell.angle_beta   90.00
_cell.angle_gamma   90.00
#
_symmetry.space_group_name_H-M   'P 1'
#
loop_
_entity.id
_entity.type
_entity.pdbx_description
1 polymer ?
#
loop_
_entity_poly.entity_id
_entity_poly.type
_entity_poly.pdbx_seq_one_letter_code
_entity_poly.pdbx_strand_id
1 'polypeptide(L)'
;MKKISIALILLISSTFFACKPKSKPTDDIKSIRFKFTELGRETQFRIACDKFDSYFPEGRVKNFTQKAGVDSVMQLLTNMQRAEEGNLPDVRGKIYITHTNSITDTVCVGVKVLNYKDAVYQTPQELLALIQK
;
A
#
# COMPACT_ATOMS: atom_id res chain seq x y z
N MET A 1 -44.49 52.38 36.85
CA MET A 1 -43.67 51.16 37.03
C MET A 1 -43.64 50.42 35.69
N LYS A 2 -42.58 50.62 34.94
CA LYS A 2 -42.41 49.96 33.60
C LYS A 2 -41.44 48.83 33.75
N LYS A 3 -41.90 47.62 33.50
CA LYS A 3 -41.06 46.42 33.42
C LYS A 3 -40.37 46.38 32.06
N ILE A 4 -39.06 46.47 32.08
CA ILE A 4 -38.24 46.35 30.87
C ILE A 4 -37.91 44.84 30.74
N SER A 5 -38.50 44.20 29.72
CA SER A 5 -38.15 42.86 29.33
C SER A 5 -36.91 42.90 28.39
N ILE A 6 -35.82 42.45 28.91
CA ILE A 6 -34.59 42.25 28.10
C ILE A 6 -34.75 40.93 27.41
N ALA A 7 -35.04 40.96 26.11
CA ALA A 7 -34.99 39.79 25.24
C ALA A 7 -33.52 39.45 24.93
N LEU A 8 -33.00 38.43 25.56
CA LEU A 8 -31.67 37.91 25.30
C LEU A 8 -31.71 37.10 23.99
N ILE A 9 -31.27 37.69 22.90
CA ILE A 9 -31.11 37.03 21.62
C ILE A 9 -29.84 36.21 21.68
N LEU A 10 -29.98 34.89 21.91
CA LEU A 10 -28.91 33.92 21.75
C LEU A 10 -28.65 33.72 20.25
N LEU A 11 -27.62 34.37 19.74
CA LEU A 11 -27.03 34.06 18.42
C LEU A 11 -26.31 32.71 18.52
N ILE A 12 -26.98 31.64 18.12
CA ILE A 12 -26.34 30.35 17.93
C ILE A 12 -25.58 30.42 16.59
N SER A 13 -24.29 30.77 16.69
CA SER A 13 -23.35 30.62 15.57
C SER A 13 -23.06 29.15 15.33
N SER A 14 -23.79 28.54 14.40
CA SER A 14 -23.56 27.23 13.89
C SER A 14 -22.25 27.23 13.08
N THR A 15 -21.13 26.91 13.72
CA THR A 15 -19.87 26.62 13.02
C THR A 15 -20.05 25.29 12.31
N PHE A 16 -20.40 25.32 11.03
CA PHE A 16 -20.29 24.17 10.14
C PHE A 16 -18.81 23.80 10.03
N PHE A 17 -18.37 22.83 10.83
CA PHE A 17 -17.13 22.10 10.57
C PHE A 17 -17.32 21.34 9.25
N ALA A 18 -16.90 21.94 8.15
CA ALA A 18 -16.76 21.25 6.89
C ALA A 18 -15.64 20.21 7.06
N CYS A 19 -16.01 18.99 7.44
CA CYS A 19 -15.14 17.82 7.30
C CYS A 19 -14.78 17.69 5.82
N LYS A 20 -13.55 18.11 5.43
CA LYS A 20 -12.99 17.73 4.14
C LYS A 20 -13.00 16.20 4.07
N PRO A 21 -13.62 15.60 3.03
CA PRO A 21 -13.56 14.17 2.88
C PRO A 21 -12.07 13.77 2.84
N LYS A 22 -11.64 12.89 3.75
CA LYS A 22 -10.30 12.30 3.72
C LYS A 22 -10.17 11.62 2.36
N SER A 23 -9.26 12.11 1.51
CA SER A 23 -8.91 11.44 0.26
C SER A 23 -8.56 9.99 0.58
N LYS A 24 -9.08 9.05 -0.22
CA LYS A 24 -8.71 7.63 -0.06
C LYS A 24 -7.19 7.52 -0.23
N PRO A 25 -6.51 6.64 0.53
CA PRO A 25 -5.04 6.46 0.43
C PRO A 25 -4.54 6.13 -0.99
N THR A 26 -5.43 5.80 -1.90
CA THR A 26 -5.16 5.43 -3.29
C THR A 26 -5.36 6.55 -4.30
N ASP A 27 -5.85 7.71 -3.88
CA ASP A 27 -6.19 8.80 -4.82
C ASP A 27 -4.95 9.46 -5.45
N ASP A 28 -3.77 9.24 -4.86
CA ASP A 28 -2.48 9.72 -5.35
C ASP A 28 -1.69 8.65 -6.13
N ILE A 29 -2.22 7.42 -6.28
CA ILE A 29 -1.54 6.32 -6.97
C ILE A 29 -1.96 6.28 -8.44
N LYS A 30 -0.97 6.43 -9.32
CA LYS A 30 -1.14 6.38 -10.77
C LYS A 30 -1.21 4.94 -11.30
N SER A 31 -0.32 4.08 -10.82
CA SER A 31 -0.24 2.69 -11.28
C SER A 31 0.56 1.83 -10.32
N ILE A 32 0.31 0.52 -10.37
CA ILE A 32 1.10 -0.49 -9.66
C ILE A 32 1.62 -1.50 -10.69
N ARG A 33 2.92 -1.78 -10.64
CA ARG A 33 3.59 -2.78 -11.47
C ARG A 33 4.20 -3.85 -10.60
N PHE A 34 3.85 -5.12 -10.85
CA PHE A 34 4.50 -6.28 -10.28
C PHE A 34 5.53 -6.80 -11.27
N LYS A 35 6.77 -7.03 -10.79
CA LYS A 35 7.76 -7.84 -11.46
C LYS A 35 8.06 -9.04 -10.57
N PHE A 36 7.95 -10.26 -11.08
CA PHE A 36 8.04 -11.47 -10.27
C PHE A 36 8.61 -12.66 -11.03
N THR A 37 9.23 -13.57 -10.30
CA THR A 37 9.61 -14.91 -10.77
C THR A 37 8.66 -15.95 -10.20
N GLU A 38 8.88 -17.21 -10.48
CA GLU A 38 8.13 -18.31 -9.86
C GLU A 38 8.27 -18.26 -8.34
N LEU A 39 7.15 -18.19 -7.63
CA LEU A 39 7.16 -18.03 -6.17
C LEU A 39 7.77 -19.23 -5.45
N GLY A 40 7.64 -20.44 -6.01
CA GLY A 40 8.23 -21.67 -5.50
C GLY A 40 9.65 -21.96 -5.98
N ARG A 41 10.29 -21.04 -6.73
CA ARG A 41 11.63 -21.24 -7.25
C ARG A 41 12.65 -21.27 -6.12
N GLU A 42 13.34 -22.41 -5.99
CA GLU A 42 14.42 -22.58 -5.03
C GLU A 42 15.69 -21.87 -5.51
N THR A 43 16.43 -21.29 -4.58
CA THR A 43 17.76 -20.70 -4.80
C THR A 43 18.69 -21.15 -3.68
N GLN A 44 19.98 -21.26 -3.97
CA GLN A 44 20.98 -21.72 -2.99
C GLN A 44 21.14 -20.74 -1.81
N PHE A 45 20.71 -19.51 -1.97
CA PHE A 45 20.79 -18.47 -0.97
C PHE A 45 19.60 -17.52 -1.10
N ARG A 46 19.35 -16.78 -0.04
CA ARG A 46 18.30 -15.77 0.02
C ARG A 46 18.61 -14.62 -0.95
N ILE A 47 17.64 -14.27 -1.79
CA ILE A 47 17.74 -13.15 -2.70
C ILE A 47 17.33 -11.86 -1.97
N ALA A 48 18.24 -10.91 -1.87
CA ALA A 48 17.96 -9.59 -1.33
C ALA A 48 17.25 -8.71 -2.37
N CYS A 49 16.57 -7.65 -1.90
CA CYS A 49 15.76 -6.80 -2.76
C CYS A 49 16.56 -6.11 -3.87
N ASP A 50 17.74 -5.62 -3.56
CA ASP A 50 18.65 -4.96 -4.50
C ASP A 50 19.23 -5.91 -5.56
N LYS A 51 19.22 -7.22 -5.27
CA LYS A 51 19.75 -8.26 -6.15
C LYS A 51 18.69 -8.91 -7.05
N PHE A 52 17.40 -8.70 -6.76
CA PHE A 52 16.31 -9.36 -7.46
C PHE A 52 16.39 -9.19 -8.99
N ASP A 53 16.59 -7.97 -9.48
CA ASP A 53 16.59 -7.68 -10.91
C ASP A 53 17.79 -8.29 -11.66
N SER A 54 18.94 -8.46 -10.98
CA SER A 54 20.13 -9.11 -11.55
C SER A 54 20.00 -10.64 -11.58
N TYR A 55 19.32 -11.22 -10.59
CA TYR A 55 19.06 -12.68 -10.55
C TYR A 55 17.91 -13.12 -11.46
N PHE A 56 16.91 -12.24 -11.64
CA PHE A 56 15.72 -12.53 -12.41
C PHE A 56 15.44 -11.46 -13.46
N PRO A 57 16.36 -11.27 -14.45
CA PRO A 57 16.18 -10.23 -15.48
C PRO A 57 14.91 -10.45 -16.30
N GLU A 58 14.55 -11.72 -16.58
CA GLU A 58 13.38 -12.15 -17.34
C GLU A 58 12.11 -12.32 -16.49
N GLY A 59 12.02 -11.60 -15.36
CA GLY A 59 10.85 -11.66 -14.50
C GLY A 59 9.56 -11.27 -15.24
N ARG A 60 8.48 -12.01 -14.97
CA ARG A 60 7.14 -11.68 -15.48
C ARG A 60 6.67 -10.35 -14.93
N VAL A 61 5.90 -9.60 -15.73
CA VAL A 61 5.37 -8.30 -15.34
C VAL A 61 3.85 -8.30 -15.41
N LYS A 62 3.21 -7.73 -14.39
CA LYS A 62 1.78 -7.48 -14.33
C LYS A 62 1.52 -6.05 -13.91
N ASN A 63 0.64 -5.35 -14.62
CA ASN A 63 0.34 -3.95 -14.39
C ASN A 63 -1.12 -3.76 -13.94
N PHE A 64 -1.31 -2.88 -12.96
CA PHE A 64 -2.61 -2.40 -12.52
C PHE A 64 -2.66 -0.89 -12.72
N THR A 65 -3.49 -0.45 -13.67
CA THR A 65 -3.69 0.96 -14.02
C THR A 65 -5.13 1.41 -13.75
N GLN A 66 -6.05 0.44 -13.64
CA GLN A 66 -7.44 0.72 -13.30
C GLN A 66 -7.57 0.88 -11.78
N LYS A 67 -8.37 1.86 -11.37
CA LYS A 67 -8.56 2.18 -9.95
C LYS A 67 -8.96 0.97 -9.11
N ALA A 68 -9.89 0.13 -9.58
CA ALA A 68 -10.31 -1.05 -8.84
C ALA A 68 -9.16 -2.03 -8.54
N GLY A 69 -8.24 -2.23 -9.50
CA GLY A 69 -7.06 -3.08 -9.31
C GLY A 69 -6.05 -2.44 -8.35
N VAL A 70 -5.82 -1.14 -8.49
CA VAL A 70 -4.95 -0.38 -7.58
C VAL A 70 -5.49 -0.43 -6.16
N ASP A 71 -6.80 -0.15 -5.97
CA ASP A 71 -7.45 -0.18 -4.65
C ASP A 71 -7.34 -1.57 -4.01
N SER A 72 -7.52 -2.65 -4.77
CA SER A 72 -7.39 -4.02 -4.27
C SER A 72 -5.99 -4.33 -3.75
N VAL A 73 -4.95 -3.97 -4.52
CA VAL A 73 -3.56 -4.18 -4.09
C VAL A 73 -3.24 -3.34 -2.86
N MET A 74 -3.62 -2.07 -2.85
CA MET A 74 -3.34 -1.18 -1.73
C MET A 74 -4.07 -1.58 -0.46
N GLN A 75 -5.30 -2.11 -0.57
CA GLN A 75 -6.03 -2.66 0.58
C GLN A 75 -5.26 -3.82 1.22
N LEU A 76 -4.70 -4.73 0.42
CA LEU A 76 -3.89 -5.82 0.92
C LEU A 76 -2.62 -5.31 1.61
N LEU A 77 -1.91 -4.34 1.02
CA LEU A 77 -0.69 -3.76 1.59
C LEU A 77 -0.96 -2.94 2.87
N THR A 78 -2.11 -2.28 2.97
CA THR A 78 -2.46 -1.46 4.14
C THR A 78 -2.86 -2.30 5.35
N ASN A 79 -3.46 -3.48 5.12
CA ASN A 79 -3.97 -4.37 6.17
C ASN A 79 -2.98 -5.47 6.58
N MET A 80 -1.72 -5.37 6.16
CA MET A 80 -0.71 -6.35 6.51
C MET A 80 -0.40 -6.39 8.01
N GLN A 81 -0.11 -7.59 8.50
CA GLN A 81 0.39 -7.79 9.86
C GLN A 81 1.91 -7.70 9.88
N ARG A 82 2.48 -7.06 10.90
CA ARG A 82 3.93 -7.04 11.10
C ARG A 82 4.46 -8.46 11.30
N ALA A 83 5.58 -8.76 10.68
CA ALA A 83 6.31 -9.98 10.95
C ALA A 83 7.17 -9.84 12.20
N GLU A 84 7.62 -10.97 12.75
CA GLU A 84 8.57 -11.00 13.85
C GLU A 84 9.92 -10.37 13.43
N GLU A 85 10.60 -9.76 14.39
CA GLU A 85 11.92 -9.17 14.16
C GLU A 85 12.93 -10.23 13.68
N GLY A 86 13.81 -9.81 12.78
CA GLY A 86 14.86 -10.68 12.21
C GLY A 86 14.43 -11.48 10.99
N ASN A 87 13.13 -11.54 10.66
CA ASN A 87 12.70 -12.14 9.40
C ASN A 87 13.03 -11.21 8.23
N LEU A 88 13.77 -11.72 7.25
CA LEU A 88 14.07 -11.00 6.02
C LEU A 88 13.45 -11.73 4.83
N PRO A 89 12.87 -10.99 3.86
CA PRO A 89 12.28 -11.61 2.68
C PRO A 89 13.35 -12.29 1.81
N ASP A 90 13.06 -13.52 1.39
CA ASP A 90 13.70 -14.13 0.25
C ASP A 90 12.90 -13.68 -0.99
N VAL A 91 13.42 -12.69 -1.69
CA VAL A 91 12.63 -11.91 -2.66
C VAL A 91 12.38 -12.73 -3.93
N ARG A 92 11.11 -12.87 -4.28
CA ARG A 92 10.61 -13.52 -5.52
C ARG A 92 9.84 -12.56 -6.40
N GLY A 93 9.62 -11.33 -5.92
CA GLY A 93 8.99 -10.28 -6.69
C GLY A 93 9.20 -8.89 -6.09
N LYS A 94 8.95 -7.90 -6.92
CA LYS A 94 8.89 -6.48 -6.52
C LYS A 94 7.57 -5.88 -6.97
N ILE A 95 7.01 -5.04 -6.12
CA ILE A 95 5.87 -4.20 -6.46
C ILE A 95 6.36 -2.76 -6.51
N TYR A 96 6.14 -2.10 -7.63
CA TYR A 96 6.43 -0.69 -7.83
C TYR A 96 5.13 0.08 -7.81
N ILE A 97 4.96 0.94 -6.81
CA ILE A 97 3.78 1.79 -6.62
C ILE A 97 4.15 3.18 -7.10
N THR A 98 3.68 3.56 -8.28
CA THR A 98 3.97 4.86 -8.87
C THR A 98 2.88 5.85 -8.49
N HIS A 99 3.27 6.93 -7.83
CA HIS A 99 2.38 8.01 -7.47
C HIS A 99 2.19 9.02 -8.61
N THR A 100 1.16 9.86 -8.50
CA THR A 100 0.85 10.91 -9.49
C THR A 100 1.96 11.96 -9.61
N ASN A 101 2.74 12.19 -8.54
CA ASN A 101 3.93 13.05 -8.51
C ASN A 101 5.19 12.37 -9.06
N SER A 102 5.07 11.19 -9.69
CA SER A 102 6.15 10.37 -10.25
C SER A 102 7.12 9.75 -9.23
N ILE A 103 6.87 9.86 -7.94
CA ILE A 103 7.60 9.10 -6.92
C ILE A 103 7.16 7.63 -7.01
N THR A 104 8.10 6.71 -6.81
CA THR A 104 7.82 5.27 -6.82
C THR A 104 8.27 4.62 -5.52
N ASP A 105 7.32 4.03 -4.80
CA ASP A 105 7.61 3.16 -3.67
C ASP A 105 7.87 1.74 -4.17
N THR A 106 8.76 1.02 -3.50
CA THR A 106 9.07 -0.38 -3.81
C THR A 106 8.74 -1.29 -2.64
N VAL A 107 8.02 -2.37 -2.93
CA VAL A 107 7.77 -3.48 -2.00
C VAL A 107 8.58 -4.68 -2.45
N CYS A 108 9.37 -5.26 -1.56
CA CYS A 108 10.19 -6.44 -1.84
C CYS A 108 9.46 -7.68 -1.32
N VAL A 109 8.92 -8.48 -2.23
CA VAL A 109 7.99 -9.56 -1.93
C VAL A 109 8.69 -10.91 -1.86
N GLY A 110 8.67 -11.53 -0.68
CA GLY A 110 8.95 -12.94 -0.48
C GLY A 110 7.67 -13.74 -0.27
N VAL A 111 7.77 -15.06 -0.26
CA VAL A 111 6.60 -15.94 -0.09
C VAL A 111 6.02 -15.87 1.33
N LYS A 112 6.88 -15.76 2.34
CA LYS A 112 6.47 -15.74 3.77
C LYS A 112 6.35 -14.30 4.30
N VAL A 113 7.32 -13.47 3.97
CA VAL A 113 7.40 -12.09 4.44
C VAL A 113 7.79 -11.16 3.30
N LEU A 114 7.38 -9.92 3.40
CA LEU A 114 7.73 -8.85 2.48
C LEU A 114 8.26 -7.63 3.24
N ASN A 115 9.02 -6.77 2.56
CA ASN A 115 9.49 -5.49 3.09
C ASN A 115 8.79 -4.34 2.37
N TYR A 116 8.23 -3.41 3.14
CA TYR A 116 7.62 -2.19 2.64
C TYR A 116 7.84 -1.04 3.63
N LYS A 117 8.35 0.09 3.14
CA LYS A 117 8.64 1.29 3.95
C LYS A 117 9.49 0.94 5.20
N ASP A 118 10.61 0.27 4.98
CA ASP A 118 11.58 -0.14 6.00
C ASP A 118 11.03 -1.05 7.11
N ALA A 119 9.88 -1.65 6.89
CA ALA A 119 9.28 -2.60 7.82
C ALA A 119 8.96 -3.94 7.14
N VAL A 120 9.06 -5.00 7.93
CA VAL A 120 8.78 -6.36 7.47
C VAL A 120 7.38 -6.78 7.92
N TYR A 121 6.63 -7.37 6.99
CA TYR A 121 5.26 -7.82 7.19
C TYR A 121 5.09 -9.25 6.72
N GLN A 122 4.10 -9.94 7.25
CA GLN A 122 3.65 -11.22 6.70
C GLN A 122 3.07 -10.98 5.30
N THR A 123 3.48 -11.80 4.34
CA THR A 123 2.97 -11.67 2.97
C THR A 123 1.54 -12.20 2.90
N PRO A 124 0.55 -11.35 2.53
CA PRO A 124 -0.82 -11.81 2.35
C PRO A 124 -0.92 -12.85 1.24
N GLN A 125 -1.60 -13.97 1.50
CA GLN A 125 -1.77 -15.04 0.50
C GLN A 125 -2.56 -14.55 -0.72
N GLU A 126 -3.52 -13.66 -0.51
CA GLU A 126 -4.30 -13.02 -1.58
C GLU A 126 -3.41 -12.18 -2.51
N LEU A 127 -2.36 -11.55 -1.97
CA LEU A 127 -1.38 -10.82 -2.77
C LEU A 127 -0.59 -11.76 -3.68
N LEU A 128 -0.16 -12.91 -3.15
CA LEU A 128 0.52 -13.95 -3.94
C LEU A 128 -0.40 -14.53 -5.01
N ALA A 129 -1.68 -14.74 -4.70
CA ALA A 129 -2.67 -15.20 -5.65
C ALA A 129 -2.92 -14.21 -6.79
N LEU A 130 -2.86 -12.89 -6.52
CA LEU A 130 -2.93 -11.85 -7.56
C LEU A 130 -1.74 -11.88 -8.50
N ILE A 131 -0.57 -12.28 -8.01
CA ILE A 131 0.66 -12.37 -8.80
C ILE A 131 0.62 -13.60 -9.71
N GLN A 132 0.08 -14.73 -9.24
CA GLN A 132 0.09 -16.01 -9.94
C GLN A 132 -0.97 -16.12 -11.06
N LYS A 133 -2.06 -15.36 -10.97
CA LYS A 133 -3.12 -15.30 -12.00
C LYS A 133 -2.70 -14.43 -13.18
#